data_0602811a0d795775b9bb6bf3e8c71e86
#
_entry.id   0602811a0d795775b9bb6bf3e8c71e86
#
_cell.length_a   1.000
_cell.length_b   1.000
_cell.length_c   1.000
_cell.angle_alpha   90.00
_cell.angle_beta   90.00
_cell.angle_gamma   90.00
#
_symmetry.space_group_name_H-M   'P 1'
#
loop_
_entity.id
_entity.type
_entity.pdbx_description
1 polymer ?
#
loop_
_entity_poly.entity_id
_entity_poly.type
_entity_poly.pdbx_seq_one_letter_code
_entity_poly.pdbx_strand_id
1 'polypeptide(L)'
;MDFFGQTGHEWPRQRDDFPERKIEVLMKKIVMFAGAPPCLFLLYLLSIMPRMVRKPDYSILRGSLFAHRGLFDNNTGTPENSMKAFRKAVDAGYGIELDIHLTKDKIPVVFHDFTLQRMCGVPGAPEDYTLEELRRFRLLDTEEKIPTFREFLDLVDGRVPLLVEIKSEDPDMTICEKVNAMLLDYKGSYCIEAFNPLVLYWFRKHRSDVVRGQLSDRFTKTPEFRRMEHRPLLLMIQFLITNFLCRPDFISFNCKFDRNLSLRFYRRYFKGHSACWTVHSQEEMKALAGQYDAFIFDGFEPAAKNHVNNL
;
A
#
# COMPACT_ATOMS: atom_id res chain seq x y z
N MET A 1 -53.46 19.71 -89.70
CA MET A 1 -54.08 19.27 -88.45
C MET A 1 -52.97 18.57 -87.65
N ASP A 2 -52.40 19.35 -86.77
CA ASP A 2 -51.20 18.96 -86.01
C ASP A 2 -51.61 18.32 -84.75
N PHE A 3 -50.91 17.19 -84.38
CA PHE A 3 -50.86 16.63 -83.06
C PHE A 3 -49.44 16.09 -82.78
N PHE A 4 -48.63 16.89 -82.17
CA PHE A 4 -47.45 16.42 -81.46
C PHE A 4 -47.52 16.94 -80.04
N GLY A 5 -47.90 16.02 -79.15
CA GLY A 5 -47.79 16.17 -77.69
C GLY A 5 -46.45 15.63 -77.21
N GLN A 6 -45.58 16.50 -76.73
CA GLN A 6 -44.35 16.13 -76.05
C GLN A 6 -44.67 15.74 -74.57
N THR A 7 -44.39 14.56 -74.20
CA THR A 7 -44.36 14.15 -72.81
C THR A 7 -42.90 14.00 -72.35
N GLY A 8 -42.41 15.08 -71.70
CA GLY A 8 -41.11 15.02 -71.02
C GLY A 8 -41.20 14.19 -69.71
N HIS A 9 -40.64 13.00 -69.71
CA HIS A 9 -40.38 12.29 -68.51
C HIS A 9 -39.06 12.76 -67.96
N GLU A 10 -39.10 13.59 -66.88
CA GLU A 10 -37.96 13.83 -66.02
C GLU A 10 -37.78 12.63 -65.08
N TRP A 11 -36.64 11.95 -65.20
CA TRP A 11 -36.23 10.93 -64.25
C TRP A 11 -35.68 11.62 -63.01
N PRO A 12 -36.11 11.28 -61.76
CA PRO A 12 -35.51 11.84 -60.58
C PRO A 12 -34.08 11.36 -60.48
N ARG A 13 -33.11 12.28 -60.47
CA ARG A 13 -31.72 11.98 -60.11
C ARG A 13 -31.70 11.63 -58.64
N GLN A 14 -31.71 10.34 -58.35
CA GLN A 14 -31.41 9.80 -57.05
C GLN A 14 -29.88 10.03 -56.83
N ARG A 15 -29.54 11.07 -56.07
CA ARG A 15 -28.15 11.22 -55.58
C ARG A 15 -27.89 10.08 -54.62
N ASP A 16 -27.01 9.15 -54.99
CA ASP A 16 -26.49 8.10 -54.14
C ASP A 16 -25.50 8.72 -53.13
N ASP A 17 -26.01 9.45 -52.14
CA ASP A 17 -25.25 9.88 -50.95
C ASP A 17 -25.01 8.73 -49.94
N PHE A 18 -25.30 7.49 -50.34
CA PHE A 18 -25.33 6.33 -49.45
C PHE A 18 -23.96 5.70 -49.07
N PRO A 19 -22.90 5.73 -49.91
CA PRO A 19 -21.63 5.09 -49.50
C PRO A 19 -20.77 5.97 -48.59
N GLU A 20 -20.68 7.27 -48.82
CA GLU A 20 -19.79 8.15 -48.06
C GLU A 20 -20.18 8.27 -46.59
N ARG A 21 -21.47 8.41 -46.30
CA ARG A 21 -21.97 8.52 -44.93
C ARG A 21 -21.77 7.23 -44.13
N LYS A 22 -21.88 6.07 -44.78
CA LYS A 22 -21.60 4.76 -44.16
C LYS A 22 -20.11 4.55 -43.87
N ILE A 23 -19.25 5.01 -44.81
CA ILE A 23 -17.79 4.97 -44.66
C ILE A 23 -17.36 5.92 -43.52
N GLU A 24 -17.90 7.11 -43.46
CA GLU A 24 -17.62 8.08 -42.39
C GLU A 24 -18.03 7.56 -41.01
N VAL A 25 -19.19 6.94 -40.86
CA VAL A 25 -19.67 6.33 -39.65
C VAL A 25 -18.80 5.12 -39.26
N LEU A 26 -18.41 4.30 -40.24
CA LEU A 26 -17.52 3.16 -40.02
C LEU A 26 -16.12 3.62 -39.59
N MET A 27 -15.55 4.64 -40.23
CA MET A 27 -14.28 5.26 -39.88
C MET A 27 -14.32 5.86 -38.47
N LYS A 28 -15.39 6.60 -38.11
CA LYS A 28 -15.58 7.11 -36.74
C LYS A 28 -15.63 5.97 -35.70
N LYS A 29 -16.32 4.87 -35.99
CA LYS A 29 -16.36 3.69 -35.14
C LYS A 29 -14.97 3.02 -35.02
N ILE A 30 -14.26 2.85 -36.12
CA ILE A 30 -12.90 2.28 -36.13
C ILE A 30 -11.95 3.15 -35.31
N VAL A 31 -11.96 4.48 -35.50
CA VAL A 31 -11.13 5.42 -34.72
C VAL A 31 -11.50 5.36 -33.23
N MET A 32 -12.79 5.29 -32.91
CA MET A 32 -13.25 5.17 -31.52
C MET A 32 -12.81 3.83 -30.91
N PHE A 33 -12.96 2.71 -31.62
CA PHE A 33 -12.58 1.39 -31.12
C PHE A 33 -11.06 1.17 -31.13
N ALA A 34 -10.32 1.75 -32.06
CA ALA A 34 -8.86 1.65 -32.10
C ALA A 34 -8.18 2.63 -31.12
N GLY A 35 -8.79 3.79 -30.84
CA GLY A 35 -8.25 4.79 -29.92
C GLY A 35 -8.58 4.55 -28.45
N ALA A 36 -9.71 3.90 -28.15
CA ALA A 36 -10.15 3.68 -26.77
C ALA A 36 -9.16 2.83 -25.93
N PRO A 37 -8.62 1.70 -26.40
CA PRO A 37 -7.69 0.89 -25.59
C PRO A 37 -6.39 1.64 -25.23
N PRO A 38 -5.71 2.35 -26.13
CA PRO A 38 -4.54 3.16 -25.77
C PRO A 38 -4.86 4.27 -24.76
N CYS A 39 -6.01 4.96 -24.91
CA CYS A 39 -6.43 6.01 -23.98
C CYS A 39 -6.73 5.42 -22.59
N LEU A 40 -7.44 4.30 -22.51
CA LEU A 40 -7.71 3.61 -21.26
C LEU A 40 -6.43 3.12 -20.58
N PHE A 41 -5.50 2.59 -21.35
CA PHE A 41 -4.20 2.19 -20.84
C PHE A 41 -3.39 3.37 -20.30
N LEU A 42 -3.39 4.51 -21.02
CA LEU A 42 -2.73 5.73 -20.53
C LEU A 42 -3.39 6.24 -19.25
N LEU A 43 -4.72 6.29 -19.17
CA LEU A 43 -5.45 6.65 -17.95
C LEU A 43 -5.09 5.71 -16.78
N TYR A 44 -4.99 4.41 -17.06
CA TYR A 44 -4.55 3.45 -16.08
C TYR A 44 -3.11 3.73 -15.60
N LEU A 45 -2.16 3.97 -16.51
CA LEU A 45 -0.80 4.34 -16.14
C LEU A 45 -0.78 5.63 -15.30
N LEU A 46 -1.55 6.64 -15.69
CA LEU A 46 -1.69 7.86 -14.89
C LEU A 46 -2.26 7.59 -13.49
N SER A 47 -3.16 6.62 -13.35
CA SER A 47 -3.73 6.27 -12.06
C SER A 47 -2.71 5.60 -11.12
N ILE A 48 -1.89 4.69 -11.63
CA ILE A 48 -0.88 3.96 -10.83
C ILE A 48 0.43 4.72 -10.60
N MET A 49 0.55 5.93 -11.15
CA MET A 49 1.78 6.73 -11.13
C MET A 49 2.17 7.12 -9.70
N PRO A 50 3.46 6.92 -9.30
CA PRO A 50 3.98 7.36 -8.00
C PRO A 50 4.17 8.89 -7.94
N ARG A 51 4.75 9.38 -6.84
CA ARG A 51 5.26 10.74 -6.77
C ARG A 51 6.39 10.94 -7.79
N MET A 52 6.20 11.89 -8.73
CA MET A 52 7.16 12.19 -9.79
C MET A 52 7.97 13.46 -9.53
N VAL A 53 7.47 14.36 -8.67
CA VAL A 53 8.09 15.65 -8.38
C VAL A 53 8.34 15.84 -6.89
N ARG A 54 9.36 16.63 -6.52
CA ARG A 54 9.76 16.90 -5.13
C ARG A 54 9.94 15.60 -4.35
N LYS A 55 10.71 14.68 -4.92
CA LYS A 55 10.97 13.36 -4.34
C LYS A 55 11.79 13.52 -3.06
N PRO A 56 11.43 12.85 -1.95
CA PRO A 56 12.25 12.79 -0.75
C PRO A 56 13.49 11.91 -0.97
N ASP A 57 14.35 11.85 0.04
CA ASP A 57 15.44 10.87 0.05
C ASP A 57 14.87 9.46 0.29
N TYR A 58 15.20 8.53 -0.59
CA TYR A 58 14.77 7.12 -0.52
C TYR A 58 15.86 6.21 0.08
N SER A 59 16.90 6.74 0.70
CA SER A 59 17.97 5.95 1.31
C SER A 59 17.44 4.95 2.34
N ILE A 60 16.38 5.33 3.05
CA ILE A 60 15.70 4.47 4.02
C ILE A 60 15.15 3.14 3.43
N LEU A 61 14.89 3.08 2.12
CA LEU A 61 14.39 1.87 1.46
C LEU A 61 15.51 1.02 0.89
N ARG A 62 16.65 1.63 0.52
CA ARG A 62 17.69 0.96 -0.28
C ARG A 62 18.43 -0.11 0.50
N GLY A 63 18.10 -1.37 0.23
CA GLY A 63 18.71 -2.53 0.87
C GLY A 63 18.31 -2.70 2.33
N SER A 64 17.23 -2.06 2.76
CA SER A 64 16.80 -2.12 4.16
C SER A 64 16.09 -3.43 4.46
N LEU A 65 16.39 -3.97 5.64
CA LEU A 65 15.77 -5.14 6.22
C LEU A 65 14.97 -4.69 7.44
N PHE A 66 13.64 -4.81 7.35
CA PHE A 66 12.73 -4.46 8.43
C PHE A 66 12.23 -5.74 9.10
N ALA A 67 12.50 -5.88 10.40
CA ALA A 67 11.90 -6.94 11.22
C ALA A 67 10.40 -6.64 11.38
N HIS A 68 9.57 -7.51 10.80
CA HIS A 68 8.11 -7.44 10.83
C HIS A 68 7.63 -7.54 12.28
N ARG A 69 7.01 -6.48 12.80
CA ARG A 69 6.55 -6.40 14.21
C ARG A 69 7.66 -6.63 15.25
N GLY A 70 8.93 -6.30 14.90
CA GLY A 70 10.13 -6.60 15.66
C GLY A 70 10.70 -8.01 15.42
N LEU A 71 11.81 -8.35 16.09
CA LEU A 71 12.33 -9.73 16.09
C LEU A 71 11.56 -10.61 17.10
N PHE A 72 10.35 -10.96 16.73
CA PHE A 72 9.43 -11.71 17.57
C PHE A 72 9.55 -13.23 17.39
N ASP A 73 9.13 -13.95 18.41
CA ASP A 73 8.77 -15.36 18.35
C ASP A 73 7.63 -15.61 19.35
N ASN A 74 6.42 -15.74 18.83
CA ASN A 74 5.20 -15.90 19.60
C ASN A 74 5.20 -17.19 20.46
N ASN A 75 6.07 -18.16 20.16
CA ASN A 75 6.15 -19.43 20.87
C ASN A 75 7.18 -19.41 22.01
N THR A 76 8.12 -18.47 22.02
CA THR A 76 9.23 -18.42 22.99
C THR A 76 9.16 -17.21 23.93
N GLY A 77 7.97 -16.65 24.14
CA GLY A 77 7.74 -15.55 25.08
C GLY A 77 8.34 -14.20 24.62
N THR A 78 8.39 -13.99 23.32
CA THR A 78 8.74 -12.71 22.69
C THR A 78 7.64 -12.34 21.68
N PRO A 79 6.48 -11.87 22.14
CA PRO A 79 5.33 -11.61 21.26
C PRO A 79 5.63 -10.56 20.21
N GLU A 80 4.94 -10.66 19.05
CA GLU A 80 4.94 -9.61 18.03
C GLU A 80 4.49 -8.27 18.61
N ASN A 81 5.00 -7.17 18.07
CA ASN A 81 4.69 -5.81 18.50
C ASN A 81 4.90 -5.56 20.01
N SER A 82 5.82 -6.31 20.65
CA SER A 82 6.18 -6.12 22.07
C SER A 82 7.49 -5.35 22.23
N MET A 83 7.66 -4.71 23.40
CA MET A 83 8.90 -4.02 23.74
C MET A 83 10.12 -4.96 23.71
N LYS A 84 9.93 -6.23 24.05
CA LYS A 84 10.97 -7.25 23.98
C LYS A 84 11.38 -7.56 22.54
N ALA A 85 10.42 -7.71 21.61
CA ALA A 85 10.69 -7.96 20.19
C ALA A 85 11.41 -6.76 19.54
N PHE A 86 11.01 -5.54 19.90
CA PHE A 86 11.64 -4.32 19.40
C PHE A 86 13.07 -4.17 19.91
N ARG A 87 13.33 -4.41 21.18
CA ARG A 87 14.68 -4.38 21.74
C ARG A 87 15.61 -5.35 21.01
N LYS A 88 15.16 -6.58 20.75
CA LYS A 88 15.91 -7.57 19.98
C LYS A 88 16.24 -7.06 18.56
N ALA A 89 15.29 -6.46 17.88
CA ALA A 89 15.51 -5.91 16.54
C ALA A 89 16.54 -4.76 16.55
N VAL A 90 16.43 -3.83 17.51
CA VAL A 90 17.37 -2.74 17.69
C VAL A 90 18.78 -3.25 17.98
N ASP A 91 18.92 -4.20 18.93
CA ASP A 91 20.21 -4.76 19.33
C ASP A 91 20.87 -5.55 18.18
N ALA A 92 20.05 -6.17 17.31
CA ALA A 92 20.51 -6.82 16.09
C ALA A 92 20.80 -5.84 14.94
N GLY A 93 20.39 -4.57 15.03
CA GLY A 93 20.62 -3.54 14.01
C GLY A 93 19.69 -3.61 12.80
N TYR A 94 18.54 -4.28 12.92
CA TYR A 94 17.52 -4.30 11.89
C TYR A 94 16.60 -3.09 11.99
N GLY A 95 16.12 -2.58 10.86
CA GLY A 95 14.96 -1.71 10.84
C GLY A 95 13.74 -2.42 11.44
N ILE A 96 12.75 -1.66 11.86
CA ILE A 96 11.54 -2.22 12.48
C ILE A 96 10.33 -1.78 11.66
N GLU A 97 9.53 -2.76 11.26
CA GLU A 97 8.15 -2.52 10.84
C GLU A 97 7.24 -2.71 12.05
N LEU A 98 6.19 -1.88 12.17
CA LEU A 98 5.24 -1.90 13.27
C LEU A 98 3.89 -1.30 12.88
N ASP A 99 2.85 -1.68 13.62
CA ASP A 99 1.45 -1.34 13.35
C ASP A 99 0.89 -0.39 14.42
N ILE A 100 0.22 0.68 14.02
CA ILE A 100 -0.33 1.66 14.96
C ILE A 100 -1.86 1.68 14.89
N HIS A 101 -2.49 1.55 16.06
CA HIS A 101 -3.90 1.82 16.32
C HIS A 101 -4.07 2.99 17.30
N LEU A 102 -5.29 3.51 17.43
CA LEU A 102 -5.67 4.40 18.51
C LEU A 102 -6.44 3.64 19.60
N THR A 103 -6.25 4.05 20.83
CA THR A 103 -7.14 3.68 21.93
C THR A 103 -8.45 4.49 21.89
N LYS A 104 -9.42 4.16 22.73
CA LYS A 104 -10.66 4.92 22.93
C LYS A 104 -10.38 6.39 23.32
N ASP A 105 -9.39 6.62 24.15
CA ASP A 105 -8.92 7.95 24.57
C ASP A 105 -7.86 8.55 23.62
N LYS A 106 -7.78 8.01 22.40
CA LYS A 106 -6.98 8.53 21.27
C LYS A 106 -5.48 8.57 21.52
N ILE A 107 -4.96 7.61 22.26
CA ILE A 107 -3.52 7.41 22.42
C ILE A 107 -3.01 6.40 21.37
N PRO A 108 -1.97 6.70 20.58
CA PRO A 108 -1.38 5.75 19.66
C PRO A 108 -0.70 4.58 20.39
N VAL A 109 -1.11 3.36 20.05
CA VAL A 109 -0.58 2.10 20.60
C VAL A 109 -0.09 1.21 19.47
N VAL A 110 0.86 0.31 19.80
CA VAL A 110 1.45 -0.61 18.82
C VAL A 110 0.76 -1.96 18.89
N PHE A 111 -0.01 -2.30 17.86
CA PHE A 111 -0.78 -3.53 17.78
C PHE A 111 -1.19 -3.81 16.33
N HIS A 112 -1.24 -5.09 15.90
CA HIS A 112 -1.51 -5.42 14.49
C HIS A 112 -2.99 -5.62 14.16
N ASP A 113 -3.68 -6.45 14.96
CA ASP A 113 -5.03 -6.93 14.60
C ASP A 113 -6.09 -5.86 14.89
N PHE A 114 -7.18 -5.89 14.15
CA PHE A 114 -8.37 -5.08 14.44
C PHE A 114 -9.17 -5.58 15.64
N THR A 115 -8.78 -6.72 16.24
CA THR A 115 -9.39 -7.24 17.49
C THR A 115 -8.32 -7.74 18.43
N LEU A 116 -8.59 -7.66 19.74
CA LEU A 116 -7.66 -8.10 20.78
C LEU A 116 -7.66 -9.62 21.00
N GLN A 117 -8.58 -10.36 20.34
CA GLN A 117 -8.84 -11.76 20.63
C GLN A 117 -7.63 -12.66 20.45
N ARG A 118 -6.87 -12.54 19.35
CA ARG A 118 -5.74 -13.45 19.07
C ARG A 118 -4.59 -13.25 20.04
N MET A 119 -4.23 -11.99 20.31
CA MET A 119 -3.02 -11.68 21.08
C MET A 119 -3.28 -11.49 22.57
N CYS A 120 -4.51 -11.11 22.96
CA CYS A 120 -4.83 -10.80 24.35
C CYS A 120 -5.93 -11.72 24.94
N GLY A 121 -6.59 -12.53 24.11
CA GLY A 121 -7.68 -13.42 24.57
C GLY A 121 -8.97 -12.69 24.98
N VAL A 122 -9.08 -11.38 24.71
CA VAL A 122 -10.24 -10.56 25.07
C VAL A 122 -11.02 -10.08 23.84
N PRO A 123 -12.33 -9.88 23.93
CA PRO A 123 -13.13 -9.36 22.82
C PRO A 123 -12.86 -7.88 22.56
N GLY A 124 -13.36 -7.36 21.43
CA GLY A 124 -13.29 -5.94 21.07
C GLY A 124 -11.99 -5.57 20.34
N ALA A 125 -11.92 -4.28 19.98
CA ALA A 125 -10.82 -3.65 19.26
C ALA A 125 -9.97 -2.78 20.20
N PRO A 126 -8.75 -2.39 19.84
CA PRO A 126 -7.97 -1.41 20.62
C PRO A 126 -8.75 -0.10 20.88
N GLU A 127 -9.56 0.34 19.93
CA GLU A 127 -10.38 1.55 19.98
C GLU A 127 -11.54 1.50 20.98
N ASP A 128 -11.91 0.31 21.45
CA ASP A 128 -12.98 0.12 22.44
C ASP A 128 -12.51 0.39 23.87
N TYR A 129 -11.18 0.39 24.10
CA TYR A 129 -10.56 0.49 25.42
C TYR A 129 -9.69 1.74 25.57
N THR A 130 -9.70 2.32 26.78
CA THR A 130 -8.72 3.34 27.15
C THR A 130 -7.32 2.72 27.31
N LEU A 131 -6.28 3.55 27.30
CA LEU A 131 -4.91 3.07 27.55
C LEU A 131 -4.80 2.38 28.92
N GLU A 132 -5.48 2.90 29.95
CA GLU A 132 -5.48 2.30 31.29
C GLU A 132 -6.06 0.87 31.28
N GLU A 133 -7.15 0.68 30.53
CA GLU A 133 -7.77 -0.64 30.38
C GLU A 133 -6.86 -1.60 29.60
N LEU A 134 -6.29 -1.15 28.45
CA LEU A 134 -5.37 -1.96 27.66
C LEU A 134 -4.14 -2.40 28.46
N ARG A 135 -3.66 -1.59 29.38
CA ARG A 135 -2.52 -1.93 30.27
C ARG A 135 -2.76 -3.13 31.18
N ARG A 136 -4.02 -3.57 31.33
CA ARG A 136 -4.37 -4.76 32.11
C ARG A 136 -4.22 -6.05 31.29
N PHE A 137 -4.20 -5.96 29.97
CA PHE A 137 -4.07 -7.11 29.10
C PHE A 137 -2.62 -7.48 28.86
N ARG A 138 -2.37 -8.77 28.60
CA ARG A 138 -1.06 -9.33 28.28
C ARG A 138 -1.05 -9.79 26.83
N LEU A 139 0.11 -9.70 26.21
CA LEU A 139 0.34 -10.26 24.86
C LEU A 139 0.66 -11.74 25.01
N LEU A 140 -0.26 -12.58 24.57
CA LEU A 140 -0.18 -14.05 24.76
C LEU A 140 0.01 -14.39 26.26
N ASP A 141 0.60 -15.53 26.57
CA ASP A 141 0.88 -15.97 27.94
C ASP A 141 2.22 -15.39 28.46
N THR A 142 2.45 -14.06 28.28
CA THR A 142 3.70 -13.40 28.70
C THR A 142 3.44 -12.22 29.63
N GLU A 143 4.50 -11.61 30.16
CA GLU A 143 4.40 -10.34 30.91
C GLU A 143 4.38 -9.10 30.02
N GLU A 144 4.59 -9.26 28.70
CA GLU A 144 4.56 -8.15 27.74
C GLU A 144 3.15 -7.58 27.62
N LYS A 145 3.07 -6.26 27.45
CA LYS A 145 1.83 -5.51 27.27
C LYS A 145 1.83 -4.82 25.92
N ILE A 146 0.66 -4.34 25.49
CA ILE A 146 0.55 -3.47 24.32
C ILE A 146 1.31 -2.17 24.59
N PRO A 147 2.39 -1.86 23.83
CA PRO A 147 3.16 -0.64 24.03
C PRO A 147 2.40 0.57 23.48
N THR A 148 2.62 1.74 24.05
CA THR A 148 2.32 2.99 23.35
C THR A 148 3.37 3.26 22.28
N PHE A 149 2.97 4.03 21.25
CA PHE A 149 3.91 4.46 20.23
C PHE A 149 5.04 5.33 20.81
N ARG A 150 4.76 6.10 21.86
CA ARG A 150 5.79 6.88 22.58
C ARG A 150 6.85 5.97 23.22
N GLU A 151 6.44 4.95 23.97
CA GLU A 151 7.38 4.01 24.58
C GLU A 151 8.26 3.31 23.55
N PHE A 152 7.66 2.97 22.40
CA PHE A 152 8.40 2.41 21.27
C PHE A 152 9.43 3.40 20.71
N LEU A 153 9.04 4.64 20.42
CA LEU A 153 9.95 5.66 19.90
C LEU A 153 11.10 5.97 20.87
N ASP A 154 10.81 6.03 22.18
CA ASP A 154 11.81 6.24 23.23
C ASP A 154 12.77 5.04 23.34
N LEU A 155 12.28 3.80 23.15
CA LEU A 155 13.13 2.62 23.10
C LEU A 155 14.08 2.65 21.91
N VAL A 156 13.57 2.98 20.69
CA VAL A 156 14.40 2.95 19.49
C VAL A 156 15.39 4.08 19.45
N ASP A 157 14.99 5.27 19.87
CA ASP A 157 15.83 6.50 19.98
C ASP A 157 16.71 6.76 18.73
N GLY A 158 16.12 6.59 17.54
CA GLY A 158 16.80 6.83 16.27
C GLY A 158 17.85 5.80 15.84
N ARG A 159 18.07 4.73 16.61
CA ARG A 159 19.16 3.75 16.37
C ARG A 159 18.98 2.92 15.11
N VAL A 160 17.74 2.67 14.70
CA VAL A 160 17.38 1.90 13.49
C VAL A 160 16.25 2.59 12.73
N PRO A 161 16.13 2.38 11.40
CA PRO A 161 15.03 2.96 10.62
C PRO A 161 13.69 2.31 10.95
N LEU A 162 12.61 3.10 10.82
CA LEU A 162 11.24 2.65 11.09
C LEU A 162 10.40 2.62 9.83
N LEU A 163 9.58 1.58 9.71
CA LEU A 163 8.49 1.46 8.74
C LEU A 163 7.19 1.39 9.54
N VAL A 164 6.43 2.49 9.57
CA VAL A 164 5.26 2.65 10.45
C VAL A 164 3.99 2.43 9.64
N GLU A 165 3.31 1.28 9.85
CA GLU A 165 1.99 1.05 9.30
C GLU A 165 0.93 1.74 10.15
N ILE A 166 0.09 2.59 9.54
CA ILE A 166 -1.04 3.22 10.21
C ILE A 166 -2.32 2.46 9.86
N LYS A 167 -2.90 1.81 10.86
CA LYS A 167 -4.15 1.06 10.76
C LYS A 167 -5.34 2.03 10.87
N SER A 168 -6.11 2.18 9.81
CA SER A 168 -7.35 2.96 9.79
C SER A 168 -8.28 2.39 8.74
N GLU A 169 -9.51 2.07 9.12
CA GLU A 169 -10.55 1.57 8.21
C GLU A 169 -11.54 2.66 7.80
N ASP A 170 -11.63 3.75 8.55
CA ASP A 170 -12.57 4.84 8.34
C ASP A 170 -11.90 6.13 7.80
N PRO A 171 -12.68 7.13 7.39
CA PRO A 171 -12.15 8.41 6.93
C PRO A 171 -11.68 9.35 8.04
N ASP A 172 -11.82 8.99 9.33
CA ASP A 172 -11.27 9.79 10.44
C ASP A 172 -9.75 9.68 10.49
N MET A 173 -9.08 10.79 10.19
CA MET A 173 -7.62 10.86 10.14
C MET A 173 -6.99 11.33 11.46
N THR A 174 -7.70 11.29 12.57
CA THR A 174 -7.18 11.62 13.91
C THR A 174 -5.93 10.80 14.23
N ILE A 175 -5.86 9.54 13.80
CA ILE A 175 -4.66 8.71 13.95
C ILE A 175 -3.44 9.32 13.25
N CYS A 176 -3.62 9.87 12.05
CA CYS A 176 -2.53 10.54 11.32
C CYS A 176 -2.01 11.77 12.06
N GLU A 177 -2.92 12.56 12.63
CA GLU A 177 -2.56 13.76 13.42
C GLU A 177 -1.76 13.38 14.66
N LYS A 178 -2.23 12.38 15.41
CA LYS A 178 -1.58 11.90 16.65
C LYS A 178 -0.21 11.28 16.38
N VAL A 179 -0.10 10.41 15.37
CA VAL A 179 1.16 9.79 14.97
C VAL A 179 2.14 10.85 14.46
N ASN A 180 1.68 11.77 13.60
CA ASN A 180 2.52 12.84 13.09
C ASN A 180 3.04 13.75 14.21
N ALA A 181 2.22 14.11 15.20
CA ALA A 181 2.66 14.93 16.32
C ALA A 181 3.84 14.31 17.09
N MET A 182 3.84 12.97 17.24
CA MET A 182 4.95 12.26 17.89
C MET A 182 6.20 12.18 16.99
N LEU A 183 5.99 11.99 15.67
CA LEU A 183 7.08 11.89 14.70
C LEU A 183 7.77 13.23 14.38
N LEU A 184 7.13 14.37 14.66
CA LEU A 184 7.78 15.68 14.51
C LEU A 184 9.00 15.84 15.40
N ASP A 185 8.99 15.29 16.60
CA ASP A 185 10.07 15.36 17.56
C ASP A 185 11.07 14.20 17.45
N TYR A 186 10.72 13.16 16.69
CA TYR A 186 11.57 11.99 16.52
C TYR A 186 12.75 12.27 15.58
N LYS A 187 13.97 11.94 16.01
CA LYS A 187 15.21 12.25 15.28
C LYS A 187 15.69 11.10 14.37
N GLY A 188 15.08 9.92 14.46
CA GLY A 188 15.42 8.77 13.62
C GLY A 188 14.82 8.85 12.23
N SER A 189 15.33 8.02 11.34
CA SER A 189 14.75 7.83 9.99
C SER A 189 13.48 7.00 10.06
N TYR A 190 12.42 7.43 9.36
CA TYR A 190 11.18 6.67 9.27
C TYR A 190 10.48 6.87 7.93
N CYS A 191 9.65 5.93 7.56
CA CYS A 191 8.66 6.06 6.50
C CYS A 191 7.31 5.53 7.00
N ILE A 192 6.24 5.92 6.31
CA ILE A 192 4.86 5.53 6.63
C ILE A 192 4.35 4.58 5.56
N GLU A 193 3.58 3.56 5.97
CA GLU A 193 2.79 2.79 5.03
C GLU A 193 1.36 2.57 5.54
N ALA A 194 0.45 2.28 4.62
CA ALA A 194 -0.93 1.96 4.94
C ALA A 194 -1.64 1.25 3.78
N PHE A 195 -2.63 0.41 4.09
CA PHE A 195 -3.60 -0.08 3.11
C PHE A 195 -4.59 1.01 2.72
N ASN A 196 -5.07 1.80 3.70
CA ASN A 196 -6.01 2.88 3.45
C ASN A 196 -5.32 4.05 2.72
N PRO A 197 -5.69 4.35 1.45
CA PRO A 197 -5.06 5.41 0.68
C PRO A 197 -5.34 6.82 1.24
N LEU A 198 -6.35 6.98 2.12
CA LEU A 198 -6.64 8.26 2.76
C LEU A 198 -5.58 8.64 3.78
N VAL A 199 -4.99 7.67 4.49
CA VAL A 199 -3.83 7.88 5.36
C VAL A 199 -2.67 8.49 4.56
N LEU A 200 -2.32 7.86 3.43
CA LEU A 200 -1.24 8.34 2.57
C LEU A 200 -1.56 9.69 1.92
N TYR A 201 -2.84 9.94 1.61
CA TYR A 201 -3.29 11.23 1.11
C TYR A 201 -3.16 12.32 2.17
N TRP A 202 -3.48 12.01 3.44
CA TRP A 202 -3.26 12.94 4.55
C TRP A 202 -1.79 13.35 4.66
N PHE A 203 -0.86 12.38 4.68
CA PHE A 203 0.59 12.65 4.70
C PHE A 203 1.07 13.39 3.45
N ARG A 204 0.52 13.07 2.27
CA ARG A 204 0.80 13.83 1.04
C ARG A 204 0.50 15.32 1.20
N LYS A 205 -0.57 15.66 1.92
CA LYS A 205 -1.03 17.06 2.10
C LYS A 205 -0.30 17.80 3.21
N HIS A 206 -0.01 17.12 4.31
CA HIS A 206 0.47 17.75 5.53
C HIS A 206 1.97 17.53 5.78
N ARG A 207 2.53 16.42 5.26
CA ARG A 207 3.92 16.01 5.44
C ARG A 207 4.51 15.50 4.13
N SER A 208 4.67 16.39 3.18
CA SER A 208 5.24 16.04 1.87
C SER A 208 6.72 15.62 1.93
N ASP A 209 7.41 15.88 3.02
CA ASP A 209 8.78 15.47 3.34
C ASP A 209 8.89 13.98 3.69
N VAL A 210 7.81 13.37 4.21
CA VAL A 210 7.81 11.98 4.66
C VAL A 210 7.67 11.02 3.47
N VAL A 211 8.52 9.99 3.44
CA VAL A 211 8.42 8.84 2.52
C VAL A 211 7.18 8.01 2.89
N ARG A 212 6.35 7.67 1.91
CA ARG A 212 5.12 6.91 2.15
C ARG A 212 4.87 5.83 1.12
N GLY A 213 4.47 4.66 1.59
CA GLY A 213 4.22 3.45 0.83
C GLY A 213 2.75 3.06 0.79
N GLN A 214 2.27 2.64 -0.38
CA GLN A 214 0.97 1.99 -0.50
C GLN A 214 1.14 0.49 -0.26
N LEU A 215 0.55 -0.02 0.83
CA LEU A 215 0.40 -1.45 1.04
C LEU A 215 -0.61 -2.03 0.06
N SER A 216 -0.29 -3.16 -0.52
CA SER A 216 -1.17 -3.87 -1.45
C SER A 216 -0.96 -5.37 -1.40
N ASP A 217 -2.03 -6.09 -1.73
CA ASP A 217 -2.06 -7.54 -1.80
C ASP A 217 -2.92 -8.01 -2.97
N ARG A 218 -2.92 -9.30 -3.23
CA ARG A 218 -3.85 -9.94 -4.15
C ARG A 218 -5.13 -10.38 -3.42
N PHE A 219 -5.91 -9.42 -2.94
CA PHE A 219 -7.12 -9.64 -2.14
C PHE A 219 -8.08 -10.66 -2.77
N THR A 220 -8.18 -10.72 -4.11
CA THR A 220 -9.01 -11.70 -4.83
C THR A 220 -8.62 -13.16 -4.57
N LYS A 221 -7.47 -13.42 -3.96
CA LYS A 221 -7.01 -14.76 -3.55
C LYS A 221 -7.25 -15.04 -2.07
N THR A 222 -7.64 -14.05 -1.28
CA THR A 222 -8.04 -14.23 0.11
C THR A 222 -9.38 -14.96 0.14
N PRO A 223 -9.55 -16.07 0.90
CA PRO A 223 -10.78 -16.85 0.95
C PRO A 223 -12.01 -16.02 1.34
N GLU A 224 -11.81 -15.03 2.21
CA GLU A 224 -12.84 -14.15 2.76
C GLU A 224 -13.22 -13.01 1.81
N PHE A 225 -12.48 -12.77 0.71
CA PHE A 225 -12.68 -11.61 -0.17
C PHE A 225 -14.15 -11.40 -0.57
N ARG A 226 -14.89 -12.49 -0.83
CA ARG A 226 -16.31 -12.41 -1.23
C ARG A 226 -17.22 -11.84 -0.13
N ARG A 227 -16.79 -11.89 1.13
CA ARG A 227 -17.52 -11.43 2.32
C ARG A 227 -17.07 -10.04 2.77
N MET A 228 -15.95 -9.52 2.25
CA MET A 228 -15.42 -8.20 2.61
C MET A 228 -16.35 -7.08 2.09
N GLU A 229 -16.63 -6.09 2.92
CA GLU A 229 -17.55 -5.00 2.60
C GLU A 229 -16.99 -4.06 1.54
N HIS A 230 -15.73 -3.68 1.63
CA HIS A 230 -15.08 -2.67 0.76
C HIS A 230 -14.40 -3.27 -0.48
N ARG A 231 -14.94 -4.36 -1.07
CA ARG A 231 -14.36 -5.03 -2.24
C ARG A 231 -13.95 -4.11 -3.40
N PRO A 232 -14.75 -3.10 -3.81
CA PRO A 232 -14.32 -2.21 -4.88
C PRO A 232 -13.04 -1.44 -4.54
N LEU A 233 -12.91 -0.94 -3.30
CA LEU A 233 -11.71 -0.26 -2.83
C LEU A 233 -10.52 -1.22 -2.79
N LEU A 234 -10.70 -2.44 -2.27
CA LEU A 234 -9.65 -3.47 -2.23
C LEU A 234 -9.16 -3.83 -3.64
N LEU A 235 -10.06 -3.90 -4.63
CA LEU A 235 -9.65 -4.08 -6.03
C LEU A 235 -8.85 -2.89 -6.56
N MET A 236 -9.27 -1.67 -6.25
CA MET A 236 -8.52 -0.47 -6.64
C MET A 236 -7.11 -0.46 -6.02
N ILE A 237 -6.97 -0.88 -4.75
CA ILE A 237 -5.68 -1.02 -4.06
C ILE A 237 -4.86 -2.14 -4.71
N GLN A 238 -5.45 -3.33 -4.97
CA GLN A 238 -4.76 -4.46 -5.63
C GLN A 238 -4.20 -4.08 -6.99
N PHE A 239 -4.93 -3.26 -7.75
CA PHE A 239 -4.51 -2.77 -9.06
C PHE A 239 -3.77 -1.42 -9.02
N LEU A 240 -3.41 -0.95 -7.83
CA LEU A 240 -2.69 0.31 -7.56
C LEU A 240 -3.41 1.57 -8.09
N ILE A 241 -4.68 1.48 -8.43
CA ILE A 241 -5.45 2.59 -8.99
C ILE A 241 -5.52 3.76 -8.00
N THR A 242 -5.62 3.46 -6.70
CA THR A 242 -5.64 4.45 -5.62
C THR A 242 -4.42 5.37 -5.57
N ASN A 243 -3.33 5.03 -6.26
CA ASN A 243 -2.14 5.87 -6.33
C ASN A 243 -2.42 7.26 -6.92
N PHE A 244 -3.45 7.43 -7.77
CA PHE A 244 -3.82 8.76 -8.28
C PHE A 244 -4.14 9.74 -7.15
N LEU A 245 -4.70 9.25 -6.05
CA LEU A 245 -5.06 10.03 -4.87
C LEU A 245 -3.83 10.31 -3.99
N CYS A 246 -3.12 9.26 -3.59
CA CYS A 246 -2.07 9.35 -2.57
C CYS A 246 -0.66 9.59 -3.13
N ARG A 247 -0.40 9.29 -4.42
CA ARG A 247 0.92 9.41 -5.05
C ARG A 247 2.03 8.89 -4.14
N PRO A 248 2.06 7.58 -3.87
CA PRO A 248 3.02 6.99 -2.96
C PRO A 248 4.44 7.10 -3.50
N ASP A 249 5.42 6.98 -2.63
CA ASP A 249 6.84 6.94 -2.98
C ASP A 249 7.30 5.53 -3.32
N PHE A 250 6.72 4.53 -2.67
CA PHE A 250 6.96 3.11 -2.92
C PHE A 250 5.66 2.29 -2.80
N ILE A 251 5.71 1.07 -3.31
CA ILE A 251 4.66 0.07 -3.13
C ILE A 251 5.19 -1.04 -2.23
N SER A 252 4.50 -1.31 -1.12
CA SER A 252 4.76 -2.45 -0.24
C SER A 252 3.80 -3.58 -0.62
N PHE A 253 4.33 -4.67 -1.22
CA PHE A 253 3.50 -5.69 -1.84
C PHE A 253 3.80 -7.09 -1.28
N ASN A 254 2.74 -7.90 -1.12
CA ASN A 254 2.87 -9.29 -0.69
C ASN A 254 3.72 -10.10 -1.68
N CYS A 255 4.87 -10.61 -1.24
CA CYS A 255 5.85 -11.29 -2.08
C CYS A 255 5.30 -12.57 -2.75
N LYS A 256 4.30 -13.24 -2.16
CA LYS A 256 3.62 -14.40 -2.76
C LYS A 256 2.95 -14.09 -4.09
N PHE A 257 2.75 -12.81 -4.40
CA PHE A 257 2.07 -12.33 -5.62
C PHE A 257 2.93 -11.35 -6.43
N ASP A 258 4.24 -11.52 -6.44
CA ASP A 258 5.26 -10.71 -7.14
C ASP A 258 4.97 -10.50 -8.64
N ARG A 259 4.22 -11.44 -9.27
CA ARG A 259 3.80 -11.39 -10.68
C ARG A 259 2.58 -10.52 -10.95
N ASN A 260 2.14 -9.69 -9.98
CA ASN A 260 1.05 -8.73 -10.19
C ASN A 260 1.37 -7.79 -11.36
N LEU A 261 0.46 -7.69 -12.34
CA LEU A 261 0.67 -6.87 -13.56
C LEU A 261 0.81 -5.39 -13.24
N SER A 262 0.05 -4.87 -12.26
CA SER A 262 0.10 -3.46 -11.86
C SER A 262 1.46 -3.10 -11.26
N LEU A 263 2.01 -3.97 -10.40
CA LEU A 263 3.34 -3.81 -9.83
C LEU A 263 4.42 -3.87 -10.94
N ARG A 264 4.27 -4.79 -11.91
CA ARG A 264 5.19 -4.87 -13.06
C ARG A 264 5.15 -3.60 -13.91
N PHE A 265 3.97 -3.05 -14.19
CA PHE A 265 3.82 -1.79 -14.92
C PHE A 265 4.39 -0.61 -14.13
N TYR A 266 4.10 -0.53 -12.82
CA TYR A 266 4.65 0.47 -11.92
C TYR A 266 6.19 0.50 -11.98
N ARG A 267 6.83 -0.66 -11.85
CA ARG A 267 8.30 -0.78 -11.96
C ARG A 267 8.82 -0.47 -13.36
N ARG A 268 8.14 -0.97 -14.40
CA ARG A 268 8.59 -0.86 -15.80
C ARG A 268 8.53 0.57 -16.32
N TYR A 269 7.43 1.27 -16.07
CA TYR A 269 7.18 2.60 -16.64
C TYR A 269 7.65 3.74 -15.75
N PHE A 270 7.60 3.58 -14.43
CA PHE A 270 7.95 4.65 -13.49
C PHE A 270 9.26 4.45 -12.75
N LYS A 271 9.90 3.27 -12.87
CA LYS A 271 11.08 2.90 -12.06
C LYS A 271 10.79 3.09 -10.57
N GLY A 272 9.55 2.79 -10.17
CA GLY A 272 9.05 3.01 -8.82
C GLY A 272 9.68 2.06 -7.81
N HIS A 273 9.95 2.57 -6.62
CA HIS A 273 10.48 1.79 -5.50
C HIS A 273 9.46 0.81 -4.95
N SER A 274 9.94 -0.31 -4.41
CA SER A 274 9.07 -1.32 -3.81
C SER A 274 9.73 -2.04 -2.64
N ALA A 275 8.91 -2.30 -1.61
CA ALA A 275 9.20 -3.22 -0.52
C ALA A 275 8.35 -4.49 -0.67
N CYS A 276 8.77 -5.60 -0.09
CA CYS A 276 7.94 -6.80 -0.04
C CYS A 276 7.78 -7.36 1.36
N TRP A 277 6.62 -7.95 1.59
CA TRP A 277 6.20 -8.57 2.84
C TRP A 277 5.42 -9.87 2.57
N THR A 278 5.47 -10.88 3.40
CA THR A 278 6.49 -11.07 4.42
C THR A 278 7.41 -12.17 3.93
N VAL A 279 8.69 -11.95 4.05
CA VAL A 279 9.74 -12.91 3.66
C VAL A 279 10.06 -13.79 4.88
N HIS A 280 10.03 -15.12 4.70
CA HIS A 280 10.14 -16.08 5.81
C HIS A 280 11.41 -16.94 5.76
N SER A 281 12.28 -16.75 4.77
CA SER A 281 13.55 -17.47 4.70
C SER A 281 14.62 -16.72 3.92
N GLN A 282 15.88 -17.12 4.18
CA GLN A 282 17.04 -16.59 3.44
C GLN A 282 17.00 -16.96 1.95
N GLU A 283 16.45 -18.12 1.61
CA GLU A 283 16.27 -18.61 0.25
C GLU A 283 15.25 -17.76 -0.51
N GLU A 284 14.12 -17.47 0.11
CA GLU A 284 13.08 -16.59 -0.44
C GLU A 284 13.64 -15.17 -0.66
N MET A 285 14.37 -14.62 0.32
CA MET A 285 15.01 -13.32 0.20
C MET A 285 15.98 -13.26 -0.99
N LYS A 286 16.82 -14.30 -1.17
CA LYS A 286 17.75 -14.41 -2.31
C LYS A 286 17.00 -14.48 -3.65
N ALA A 287 15.89 -15.22 -3.72
CA ALA A 287 15.09 -15.34 -4.93
C ALA A 287 14.45 -14.02 -5.36
N LEU A 288 14.17 -13.13 -4.40
CA LEU A 288 13.58 -11.81 -4.61
C LEU A 288 14.61 -10.69 -4.73
N ALA A 289 15.90 -10.99 -4.50
CA ALA A 289 16.97 -10.00 -4.57
C ALA A 289 17.02 -9.31 -5.94
N GLY A 290 17.25 -7.99 -5.94
CA GLY A 290 17.24 -7.14 -7.14
C GLY A 290 15.86 -6.82 -7.72
N GLN A 291 14.78 -7.40 -7.17
CA GLN A 291 13.41 -7.07 -7.56
C GLN A 291 12.75 -6.05 -6.64
N TYR A 292 13.21 -5.95 -5.38
CA TYR A 292 12.70 -5.05 -4.36
C TYR A 292 13.81 -4.23 -3.74
N ASP A 293 13.46 -3.02 -3.28
CA ASP A 293 14.41 -2.10 -2.63
C ASP A 293 14.53 -2.39 -1.13
N ALA A 294 13.49 -2.94 -0.51
CA ALA A 294 13.45 -3.28 0.90
C ALA A 294 12.69 -4.59 1.16
N PHE A 295 13.01 -5.25 2.26
CA PHE A 295 12.40 -6.51 2.68
C PHE A 295 11.86 -6.38 4.11
N ILE A 296 10.61 -6.79 4.29
CA ILE A 296 9.97 -6.97 5.58
C ILE A 296 9.96 -8.48 5.86
N PHE A 297 10.63 -8.91 6.93
CA PHE A 297 10.89 -10.32 7.20
C PHE A 297 10.47 -10.73 8.62
N ASP A 298 10.10 -11.99 8.79
CA ASP A 298 9.91 -12.63 10.11
C ASP A 298 10.26 -14.13 10.07
N GLY A 299 10.32 -14.76 11.25
CA GLY A 299 10.55 -16.19 11.39
C GLY A 299 12.01 -16.65 11.16
N PHE A 300 12.91 -15.76 10.79
CA PHE A 300 14.35 -16.03 10.66
C PHE A 300 15.16 -14.75 10.84
N GLU A 301 16.47 -14.88 11.01
CA GLU A 301 17.38 -13.72 11.00
C GLU A 301 18.22 -13.74 9.72
N PRO A 302 18.09 -12.71 8.86
CA PRO A 302 18.87 -12.60 7.63
C PRO A 302 20.39 -12.60 7.89
N ALA A 303 21.15 -13.34 7.08
CA ALA A 303 22.61 -13.45 7.24
C ALA A 303 23.37 -12.12 6.96
N ALA A 304 22.80 -11.23 6.15
CA ALA A 304 23.37 -9.93 5.80
C ALA A 304 22.66 -8.82 6.55
N LYS A 305 23.32 -8.22 7.55
CA LYS A 305 22.78 -7.09 8.33
C LYS A 305 22.80 -5.75 7.61
N ASN A 306 23.61 -5.61 6.55
CA ASN A 306 23.81 -4.37 5.81
C ASN A 306 23.86 -4.65 4.31
N HIS A 307 22.85 -4.13 3.59
CA HIS A 307 22.72 -4.06 2.15
C HIS A 307 22.47 -5.38 1.39
N VAL A 308 21.20 -5.56 1.00
CA VAL A 308 20.74 -6.57 0.02
C VAL A 308 21.52 -6.49 -1.32
N ASN A 309 22.27 -5.41 -1.58
CA ASN A 309 23.08 -5.22 -2.77
C ASN A 309 24.31 -6.15 -2.85
N ASN A 310 24.59 -6.96 -1.82
CA ASN A 310 25.66 -7.95 -1.79
C ASN A 310 25.15 -9.40 -1.87
N LEU A 311 23.86 -9.62 -2.13
CA LEU A 311 23.24 -10.90 -2.39
C LEU A 311 23.04 -11.09 -3.89
#